data_4a6300b3e3d8181b6abd91e268af6aff
#
_entry.id   4a6300b3e3d8181b6abd91e268af6aff
#
_cell.length_a   1.000
_cell.length_b   1.000
_cell.length_c   1.000
_cell.angle_alpha   90.00
_cell.angle_beta   90.00
_cell.angle_gamma   90.00
#
_symmetry.space_group_name_H-M   'P 1'
#
loop_
_entity.id
_entity.type
_entity.pdbx_description
1 polymer ?
#
loop_
_entity_poly.entity_id
_entity_poly.type
_entity_poly.pdbx_seq_one_letter_code
_entity_poly.pdbx_strand_id
1 'polypeptide(L)'
;MVLDAGGFLDWIGVMMKARIFAALAGVVLAATGCISTVSDTHTAAVPLEQDRVEGRYPRTLDRVYQASVQVIQNNGVVITEYIPHDTTNTVRSLKGKVNECSVWLRVEAEDPKITSVTVQARTKWGGSDINLAHELEKEIALQLAR
;
A
#
# COMPACT_ATOMS: atom_id res chain seq x y z
N MET A 1 -7.17 71.97 -19.75
CA MET A 1 -7.84 70.72 -19.45
C MET A 1 -6.81 69.58 -19.63
N VAL A 2 -6.11 69.25 -18.58
CA VAL A 2 -5.03 68.25 -18.59
C VAL A 2 -5.65 66.93 -18.19
N LEU A 3 -5.70 65.97 -19.10
CA LEU A 3 -6.14 64.62 -18.82
C LEU A 3 -5.02 63.90 -18.06
N ASP A 4 -5.33 63.53 -16.83
CA ASP A 4 -4.45 62.79 -15.91
C ASP A 4 -4.30 61.32 -16.40
N ALA A 5 -3.18 61.04 -17.06
CA ALA A 5 -2.85 59.72 -17.60
C ALA A 5 -2.31 58.75 -16.55
N GLY A 6 -2.19 59.18 -15.28
CA GLY A 6 -1.60 58.38 -14.19
C GLY A 6 -2.51 57.27 -13.67
N GLY A 7 -3.83 57.48 -13.67
CA GLY A 7 -4.77 56.51 -13.09
C GLY A 7 -5.00 55.24 -13.91
N PHE A 8 -4.76 55.30 -15.23
CA PHE A 8 -5.00 54.17 -16.14
C PHE A 8 -3.90 53.08 -16.04
N LEU A 9 -2.67 53.49 -15.82
CA LEU A 9 -1.53 52.56 -15.68
C LEU A 9 -1.55 51.79 -14.33
N ASP A 10 -2.00 52.42 -13.25
CA ASP A 10 -2.16 51.80 -11.98
C ASP A 10 -3.26 50.71 -12.00
N TRP A 11 -4.35 50.95 -12.71
CA TRP A 11 -5.46 50.00 -12.82
C TRP A 11 -5.07 48.74 -13.60
N ILE A 12 -4.25 48.85 -14.62
CA ILE A 12 -3.70 47.73 -15.42
C ILE A 12 -2.77 46.87 -14.54
N GLY A 13 -1.94 47.50 -13.70
CA GLY A 13 -1.03 46.80 -12.77
C GLY A 13 -1.76 45.97 -11.74
N VAL A 14 -2.87 46.45 -11.19
CA VAL A 14 -3.71 45.73 -10.22
C VAL A 14 -4.43 44.53 -10.87
N MET A 15 -5.00 44.70 -12.05
CA MET A 15 -5.66 43.60 -12.78
C MET A 15 -4.70 42.49 -13.19
N MET A 16 -3.47 42.84 -13.58
CA MET A 16 -2.46 41.86 -13.98
C MET A 16 -1.98 41.03 -12.79
N LYS A 17 -1.78 41.65 -11.63
CA LYS A 17 -1.45 40.96 -10.37
C LYS A 17 -2.58 40.04 -9.91
N ALA A 18 -3.83 40.45 -9.98
CA ALA A 18 -5.00 39.65 -9.63
C ALA A 18 -5.14 38.39 -10.52
N ARG A 19 -4.84 38.52 -11.83
CA ARG A 19 -4.88 37.36 -12.76
C ARG A 19 -3.78 36.35 -12.51
N ILE A 20 -2.60 36.78 -12.09
CA ILE A 20 -1.48 35.90 -11.75
C ILE A 20 -1.78 35.13 -10.46
N PHE A 21 -2.36 35.77 -9.43
CA PHE A 21 -2.78 35.11 -8.21
C PHE A 21 -3.90 34.10 -8.44
N ALA A 22 -4.88 34.39 -9.29
CA ALA A 22 -5.95 33.48 -9.65
C ALA A 22 -5.42 32.23 -10.41
N ALA A 23 -4.43 32.38 -11.27
CA ALA A 23 -3.81 31.30 -12.02
C ALA A 23 -2.97 30.40 -11.09
N LEU A 24 -2.24 30.97 -10.12
CA LEU A 24 -1.48 30.19 -9.13
C LEU A 24 -2.40 29.40 -8.19
N ALA A 25 -3.51 29.99 -7.74
CA ALA A 25 -4.48 29.31 -6.88
C ALA A 25 -5.16 28.12 -7.59
N GLY A 26 -5.41 28.24 -8.89
CA GLY A 26 -5.98 27.16 -9.71
C GLY A 26 -5.05 25.94 -9.87
N VAL A 27 -3.73 26.15 -9.94
CA VAL A 27 -2.75 25.06 -10.09
C VAL A 27 -2.59 24.27 -8.78
N VAL A 28 -2.70 24.91 -7.63
CA VAL A 28 -2.58 24.21 -6.32
C VAL A 28 -3.79 23.30 -6.03
N LEU A 29 -4.98 23.65 -6.51
CA LEU A 29 -6.18 22.82 -6.33
C LEU A 29 -6.23 21.58 -7.24
N ALA A 30 -5.46 21.55 -8.33
CA ALA A 30 -5.42 20.40 -9.24
C ALA A 30 -4.49 19.26 -8.77
N ALA A 31 -3.69 19.48 -7.72
CA ALA A 31 -2.73 18.50 -7.21
C ALA A 31 -3.27 17.54 -6.13
N THR A 32 -4.51 17.70 -5.67
CA THR A 32 -5.15 16.78 -4.74
C THR A 32 -5.91 15.68 -5.48
N GLY A 33 -5.16 14.74 -6.07
CA GLY A 33 -5.71 13.52 -6.64
C GLY A 33 -6.06 12.54 -5.52
N CYS A 34 -7.35 12.26 -5.31
CA CYS A 34 -7.78 11.14 -4.49
C CYS A 34 -7.63 9.85 -5.30
N ILE A 35 -6.84 8.91 -4.81
CA ILE A 35 -6.75 7.57 -5.40
C ILE A 35 -7.77 6.69 -4.66
N SER A 36 -8.74 6.15 -5.38
CA SER A 36 -9.65 5.13 -4.85
C SER A 36 -8.90 3.81 -4.75
N THR A 37 -8.78 3.27 -3.56
CA THR A 37 -8.31 1.89 -3.36
C THR A 37 -9.48 0.92 -3.59
N VAL A 38 -9.17 -0.29 -4.05
CA VAL A 38 -10.15 -1.35 -4.41
C VAL A 38 -11.09 -1.75 -3.25
N SER A 39 -10.84 -1.27 -2.05
CA SER A 39 -11.62 -1.55 -0.83
C SER A 39 -12.58 -0.44 -0.41
N ASP A 40 -12.96 0.50 -1.30
CA ASP A 40 -13.91 1.62 -1.03
C ASP A 40 -13.60 2.49 0.21
N THR A 41 -12.41 2.38 0.77
CA THR A 41 -11.94 3.24 1.86
C THR A 41 -11.10 4.38 1.27
N HIS A 42 -11.64 5.59 1.32
CA HIS A 42 -10.92 6.81 0.99
C HIS A 42 -9.86 7.08 2.05
N THR A 43 -8.67 6.57 1.83
CA THR A 43 -7.51 6.89 2.65
C THR A 43 -6.61 7.81 1.85
N ALA A 44 -6.13 8.89 2.47
CA ALA A 44 -5.10 9.73 1.88
C ALA A 44 -3.94 8.80 1.46
N ALA A 45 -3.62 8.80 0.15
CA ALA A 45 -2.56 7.97 -0.38
C ALA A 45 -1.23 8.44 0.19
N VAL A 46 -0.82 7.84 1.30
CA VAL A 46 0.57 7.89 1.73
C VAL A 46 1.26 6.78 0.96
N PRO A 47 2.34 7.06 0.19
CA PRO A 47 3.11 6.03 -0.50
C PRO A 47 3.88 5.20 0.52
N LEU A 48 3.20 4.27 1.19
CA LEU A 48 3.74 3.39 2.24
C LEU A 48 3.96 1.96 1.77
N GLU A 49 3.91 1.70 0.45
CA GLU A 49 3.95 0.35 -0.06
C GLU A 49 5.35 -0.20 -0.36
N GLN A 50 6.40 0.49 0.08
CA GLN A 50 7.77 0.00 -0.08
C GLN A 50 8.23 -0.97 1.01
N ASP A 51 7.38 -1.28 2.00
CA ASP A 51 7.74 -2.11 3.15
C ASP A 51 7.15 -3.54 3.10
N ARG A 52 6.55 -3.92 1.98
CA ARG A 52 5.91 -5.23 1.80
C ARG A 52 6.18 -5.79 0.41
N VAL A 53 6.07 -7.11 0.31
CA VAL A 53 6.21 -7.87 -0.94
C VAL A 53 4.89 -8.58 -1.22
N GLU A 54 4.42 -8.51 -2.44
CA GLU A 54 3.20 -9.18 -2.89
C GLU A 54 3.52 -10.22 -3.97
N GLY A 55 3.06 -11.44 -3.75
CA GLY A 55 3.09 -12.52 -4.75
C GLY A 55 1.67 -12.97 -5.09
N ARG A 56 1.43 -13.37 -6.36
CA ARG A 56 0.15 -13.89 -6.86
C ARG A 56 0.33 -15.30 -7.38
N TYR A 57 -0.55 -16.20 -6.94
CA TYR A 57 -0.42 -17.62 -7.22
C TYR A 57 -1.70 -18.20 -7.79
N PRO A 58 -1.64 -19.00 -8.88
CA PRO A 58 -2.80 -19.70 -9.43
C PRO A 58 -3.12 -20.95 -8.57
N ARG A 59 -3.48 -20.72 -7.35
CA ARG A 59 -3.80 -21.74 -6.32
C ARG A 59 -4.95 -21.23 -5.45
N THR A 60 -5.62 -22.16 -4.76
CA THR A 60 -6.69 -21.85 -3.81
C THR A 60 -6.13 -21.22 -2.52
N LEU A 61 -6.95 -20.41 -1.85
CA LEU A 61 -6.62 -19.77 -0.57
C LEU A 61 -6.04 -20.75 0.44
N ASP A 62 -6.68 -21.91 0.64
CA ASP A 62 -6.25 -22.91 1.61
C ASP A 62 -4.83 -23.42 1.32
N ARG A 63 -4.55 -23.70 0.06
CA ARG A 63 -3.24 -24.21 -0.35
C ARG A 63 -2.14 -23.18 -0.11
N VAL A 64 -2.39 -21.95 -0.49
CA VAL A 64 -1.44 -20.84 -0.31
C VAL A 64 -1.24 -20.53 1.17
N TYR A 65 -2.32 -20.52 1.95
CA TYR A 65 -2.24 -20.30 3.39
C TYR A 65 -1.43 -21.38 4.10
N GLN A 66 -1.67 -22.66 3.80
CA GLN A 66 -0.91 -23.76 4.38
C GLN A 66 0.58 -23.69 4.02
N ALA A 67 0.91 -23.36 2.76
CA ALA A 67 2.30 -23.14 2.35
C ALA A 67 2.95 -21.99 3.13
N SER A 68 2.24 -20.89 3.33
CA SER A 68 2.70 -19.75 4.13
C SER A 68 2.96 -20.12 5.60
N VAL A 69 2.07 -20.90 6.22
CA VAL A 69 2.25 -21.40 7.59
C VAL A 69 3.49 -22.27 7.67
N GLN A 70 3.67 -23.21 6.74
CA GLN A 70 4.84 -24.09 6.72
C GLN A 70 6.16 -23.34 6.57
N VAL A 71 6.20 -22.32 5.70
CA VAL A 71 7.40 -21.49 5.51
C VAL A 71 7.74 -20.75 6.80
N ILE A 72 6.76 -20.15 7.48
CA ILE A 72 7.03 -19.50 8.77
C ILE A 72 7.47 -20.50 9.85
N GLN A 73 6.88 -21.69 9.90
CA GLN A 73 7.27 -22.74 10.86
C GLN A 73 8.69 -23.26 10.59
N ASN A 74 9.11 -23.34 9.35
CA ASN A 74 10.44 -23.79 8.97
C ASN A 74 11.53 -22.76 9.30
N ASN A 75 11.22 -21.46 9.23
CA ASN A 75 12.16 -20.37 9.42
C ASN A 75 12.06 -19.70 10.80
N GLY A 76 11.02 -20.01 11.57
CA GLY A 76 10.79 -19.34 12.84
C GLY A 76 9.61 -19.89 13.60
N VAL A 77 8.81 -19.00 14.20
CA VAL A 77 7.68 -19.37 15.06
C VAL A 77 6.42 -18.63 14.62
N VAL A 78 5.32 -19.36 14.46
CA VAL A 78 3.98 -18.79 14.31
C VAL A 78 3.50 -18.30 15.67
N ILE A 79 3.11 -17.02 15.76
CA ILE A 79 2.61 -16.42 17.02
C ILE A 79 1.09 -16.42 17.04
N THR A 80 0.45 -16.01 15.95
CA THR A 80 -1.01 -15.86 15.86
C THR A 80 -1.48 -16.12 14.44
N GLU A 81 -2.54 -16.90 14.33
CA GLU A 81 -3.30 -17.07 13.10
C GLU A 81 -4.65 -16.38 13.27
N TYR A 82 -5.05 -15.60 12.28
CA TYR A 82 -6.34 -14.94 12.24
C TYR A 82 -7.09 -15.40 10.99
N ILE A 83 -8.16 -16.16 11.23
CA ILE A 83 -9.10 -16.62 10.21
C ILE A 83 -10.41 -15.91 10.51
N PRO A 84 -10.81 -14.89 9.69
CA PRO A 84 -12.08 -14.21 9.94
C PRO A 84 -13.24 -15.21 9.83
N HIS A 85 -14.19 -15.09 10.73
CA HIS A 85 -15.43 -15.91 10.72
C HIS A 85 -16.50 -15.30 9.80
N ASP A 86 -16.09 -14.40 8.91
CA ASP A 86 -17.01 -13.76 7.99
C ASP A 86 -17.39 -14.72 6.84
N THR A 87 -18.62 -14.56 6.35
CA THR A 87 -19.23 -15.42 5.34
C THR A 87 -18.49 -15.49 4.02
N THR A 88 -17.63 -14.53 3.73
CA THR A 88 -16.82 -14.51 2.50
C THR A 88 -15.56 -15.36 2.56
N ASN A 89 -14.99 -15.59 3.76
CA ASN A 89 -13.77 -16.41 4.00
C ASN A 89 -12.66 -16.23 2.94
N THR A 90 -12.49 -14.99 2.46
CA THR A 90 -11.58 -14.67 1.36
C THR A 90 -10.20 -14.20 1.81
N VAL A 91 -10.04 -13.89 3.11
CA VAL A 91 -8.81 -13.35 3.66
C VAL A 91 -8.39 -14.14 4.90
N ARG A 92 -7.11 -14.49 4.99
CA ARG A 92 -6.49 -15.05 6.19
C ARG A 92 -5.22 -14.30 6.50
N SER A 93 -4.91 -14.13 7.78
CA SER A 93 -3.70 -13.45 8.22
C SER A 93 -2.93 -14.30 9.21
N LEU A 94 -1.61 -14.18 9.15
CA LEU A 94 -0.67 -14.92 9.96
C LEU A 94 0.38 -13.93 10.49
N LYS A 95 0.69 -14.03 11.77
CA LYS A 95 1.80 -13.32 12.38
C LYS A 95 2.82 -14.32 12.91
N GLY A 96 4.07 -14.13 12.55
CA GLY A 96 5.18 -14.95 13.00
C GLY A 96 6.38 -14.12 13.45
N LYS A 97 7.41 -14.81 13.91
CA LYS A 97 8.71 -14.25 14.24
C LYS A 97 9.79 -15.08 13.54
N VAL A 98 10.62 -14.43 12.73
CA VAL A 98 11.73 -15.03 11.98
C VAL A 98 12.98 -14.18 12.19
N ASN A 99 14.08 -14.76 12.66
CA ASN A 99 15.35 -14.06 12.87
C ASN A 99 15.21 -12.72 13.66
N GLU A 100 14.50 -12.73 14.79
CA GLU A 100 14.19 -11.53 15.61
C GLU A 100 13.27 -10.49 14.94
N CYS A 101 12.90 -10.69 13.67
CA CYS A 101 11.95 -9.85 12.96
C CYS A 101 10.50 -10.32 13.17
N SER A 102 9.58 -9.38 13.34
CA SER A 102 8.15 -9.67 13.29
C SER A 102 7.71 -9.72 11.83
N VAL A 103 7.02 -10.80 11.47
CA VAL A 103 6.54 -11.04 10.11
C VAL A 103 5.03 -11.09 10.12
N TRP A 104 4.41 -10.38 9.19
CA TRP A 104 2.97 -10.43 8.93
C TRP A 104 2.74 -10.92 7.51
N LEU A 105 1.87 -11.90 7.39
CA LEU A 105 1.38 -12.38 6.11
C LEU A 105 -0.12 -12.17 6.02
N ARG A 106 -0.55 -11.69 4.87
CA ARG A 106 -1.96 -11.63 4.50
C ARG A 106 -2.14 -12.43 3.22
N VAL A 107 -3.04 -13.38 3.26
CA VAL A 107 -3.39 -14.25 2.13
C VAL A 107 -4.82 -13.94 1.75
N GLU A 108 -5.05 -13.54 0.52
CA GLU A 108 -6.35 -13.07 0.02
C GLU A 108 -6.71 -13.76 -1.29
N ALA A 109 -7.90 -14.33 -1.37
CA ALA A 109 -8.41 -14.86 -2.61
C ALA A 109 -8.93 -13.71 -3.48
N GLU A 110 -8.22 -13.38 -4.56
CA GLU A 110 -8.69 -12.41 -5.56
C GLU A 110 -9.79 -13.03 -6.43
N ASP A 111 -9.60 -14.30 -6.78
CA ASP A 111 -10.53 -15.12 -7.54
C ASP A 111 -10.55 -16.55 -6.96
N PRO A 112 -11.53 -17.40 -7.30
CA PRO A 112 -11.57 -18.80 -6.84
C PRO A 112 -10.30 -19.62 -7.13
N LYS A 113 -9.50 -19.17 -8.10
CA LYS A 113 -8.27 -19.84 -8.55
C LYS A 113 -7.01 -19.01 -8.41
N ILE A 114 -7.12 -17.75 -7.98
CA ILE A 114 -5.99 -16.83 -7.84
C ILE A 114 -5.99 -16.28 -6.42
N THR A 115 -4.86 -16.44 -5.75
CA THR A 115 -4.66 -15.98 -4.38
C THR A 115 -3.42 -15.09 -4.32
N SER A 116 -3.54 -13.92 -3.72
CA SER A 116 -2.42 -13.03 -3.41
C SER A 116 -1.90 -13.29 -2.00
N VAL A 117 -0.59 -13.11 -1.83
CA VAL A 117 0.09 -13.14 -0.54
C VAL A 117 0.85 -11.84 -0.39
N THR A 118 0.59 -11.13 0.68
CA THR A 118 1.36 -9.95 1.06
C THR A 118 2.22 -10.30 2.27
N VAL A 119 3.53 -10.15 2.15
CA VAL A 119 4.52 -10.39 3.19
C VAL A 119 5.11 -9.08 3.66
N GLN A 120 5.10 -8.83 4.95
CA GLN A 120 5.75 -7.69 5.58
C GLN A 120 6.65 -8.18 6.71
N ALA A 121 7.92 -7.76 6.73
CA ALA A 121 8.85 -8.06 7.81
C ALA A 121 9.37 -6.77 8.43
N ARG A 122 9.43 -6.73 9.77
CA ARG A 122 9.97 -5.59 10.53
C ARG A 122 10.93 -6.06 11.60
N THR A 123 12.04 -5.37 11.68
CA THR A 123 13.02 -5.56 12.76
C THR A 123 12.41 -5.19 14.12
N LYS A 124 13.03 -5.61 15.21
CA LYS A 124 12.59 -5.23 16.56
C LYS A 124 12.63 -3.72 16.83
N TRP A 125 13.38 -2.97 16.02
CA TRP A 125 13.49 -1.51 16.10
C TRP A 125 12.44 -0.78 15.23
N GLY A 126 11.53 -1.53 14.58
CA GLY A 126 10.46 -0.99 13.76
C GLY A 126 10.85 -0.71 12.29
N GLY A 127 12.11 -0.90 11.92
CA GLY A 127 12.55 -0.77 10.54
C GLY A 127 11.99 -1.89 9.64
N SER A 128 11.74 -1.60 8.37
CA SER A 128 11.35 -2.61 7.39
C SER A 128 12.54 -3.48 6.99
N ASP A 129 12.32 -4.80 6.91
CA ASP A 129 13.27 -5.77 6.36
C ASP A 129 12.69 -6.37 5.07
N ILE A 130 12.87 -5.64 3.99
CA ILE A 130 12.34 -6.02 2.68
C ILE A 130 13.04 -7.26 2.11
N ASN A 131 14.31 -7.48 2.47
CA ASN A 131 15.06 -8.65 2.02
C ASN A 131 14.48 -9.93 2.63
N LEU A 132 14.19 -9.93 3.93
CA LEU A 132 13.53 -11.04 4.58
C LEU A 132 12.12 -11.28 4.02
N ALA A 133 11.36 -10.21 3.72
CA ALA A 133 10.05 -10.33 3.11
C ALA A 133 10.12 -11.00 1.72
N HIS A 134 11.10 -10.64 0.90
CA HIS A 134 11.35 -11.28 -0.40
C HIS A 134 11.78 -12.75 -0.27
N GLU A 135 12.65 -13.06 0.68
CA GLU A 135 13.10 -14.42 0.93
C GLU A 135 11.93 -15.34 1.30
N LEU A 136 11.08 -14.90 2.23
CA LEU A 136 9.91 -15.65 2.65
C LEU A 136 8.87 -15.81 1.51
N GLU A 137 8.63 -14.76 0.72
CA GLU A 137 7.74 -14.85 -0.45
C GLU A 137 8.27 -15.86 -1.47
N LYS A 138 9.56 -15.84 -1.78
CA LYS A 138 10.22 -16.80 -2.66
C LYS A 138 10.09 -18.24 -2.14
N GLU A 139 10.24 -18.47 -0.85
CA GLU A 139 10.07 -19.79 -0.25
C GLU A 139 8.63 -20.28 -0.36
N ILE A 140 7.64 -19.38 -0.19
CA ILE A 140 6.22 -19.71 -0.42
C ILE A 140 6.01 -20.14 -1.87
N ALA A 141 6.57 -19.42 -2.84
CA ALA A 141 6.52 -19.80 -4.25
C ALA A 141 7.11 -21.18 -4.51
N LEU A 142 8.28 -21.47 -3.92
CA LEU A 142 8.94 -22.77 -4.04
C LEU A 142 8.13 -23.90 -3.39
N GLN A 143 7.50 -23.65 -2.25
CA GLN A 143 6.64 -24.61 -1.56
C GLN A 143 5.38 -24.94 -2.37
N LEU A 144 4.83 -23.95 -3.09
CA LEU A 144 3.66 -24.13 -3.96
C LEU A 144 3.98 -24.84 -5.28
N ALA A 145 5.24 -24.86 -5.69
CA ALA A 145 5.71 -25.54 -6.90
C ALA A 145 5.98 -27.05 -6.70
N ARG A 146 6.02 -27.50 -5.46
CA ARG A 146 6.18 -28.93 -5.10
C ARG A 146 4.84 -29.65 -5.10
#